data_28b965b242418b852e4fd9fadeec9e26
#
_entry.id   28b965b242418b852e4fd9fadeec9e26
#
_cell.length_a   1.000
_cell.length_b   1.000
_cell.length_c   1.000
_cell.angle_alpha   90.00
_cell.angle_beta   90.00
_cell.angle_gamma   90.00
#
_symmetry.space_group_name_H-M   'P 1'
#
loop_
_entity.id
_entity.type
_entity.pdbx_description
1 polymer ?
#
loop_
_entity_poly.entity_id
_entity_poly.type
_entity_poly.pdbx_seq_one_letter_code
_entity_poly.pdbx_strand_id
1 'polypeptide(L)'
;MIHRAPLTAPVRGASAAVRQLATQPGARRRVIVSGIQPTGVPHLGNYLGALTNWLELQRSAGPDDELYFFTAGLHALTVPQKPAQLLNDRRSLIAMLVAIGLDPQRCTIFHQDQVAEHAELGWLLGCLVPFGRLERMTTWKSKLATIGAEASDTSLQLGLFAYPALQAADILLYRATHVPVGEDQTQHLELTRDIAHTFNRTTKSSLFARPECLTSPAKRILSLRNPEQKMSKSAPDANSRILLTDTPQEVNTKIKRAVTDSDTRVTFDPEGRPGLSNLISILASLGGGVLRSEVRSGGADPHEVAAVLDSSTGGMSGVKKVLAESINETLAPIQREYTRIIAEPGYLDALEALGRDKASTKARDTLTHVRRMLGLQV
;
A
#
# COMPACT_ATOMS: atom_id res chain seq x y z
N MET A 1 29.10 6.74 0.90
CA MET A 1 28.96 5.27 1.05
C MET A 1 27.88 5.02 2.09
N ILE A 2 26.71 4.54 1.66
CA ILE A 2 25.59 4.23 2.54
C ILE A 2 25.84 2.82 3.09
N HIS A 3 26.40 2.72 4.31
CA HIS A 3 26.65 1.43 4.97
C HIS A 3 25.33 0.83 5.48
N ARG A 4 25.07 -0.40 5.09
CA ARG A 4 23.95 -1.24 5.52
C ARG A 4 24.16 -1.77 6.92
N ALA A 5 23.15 -1.61 7.79
CA ALA A 5 22.90 -2.56 8.88
C ALA A 5 22.02 -3.70 8.33
N PRO A 6 22.29 -4.98 8.65
CA PRO A 6 21.43 -6.08 8.21
C PRO A 6 20.09 -6.00 8.94
N LEU A 7 19.01 -5.85 8.15
CA LEU A 7 17.66 -5.87 8.67
C LEU A 7 17.26 -7.27 9.11
N THR A 8 16.69 -7.34 10.29
CA THR A 8 16.15 -8.47 11.03
C THR A 8 15.27 -9.41 10.21
N ALA A 9 15.14 -10.66 10.73
CA ALA A 9 14.48 -11.81 10.15
C ALA A 9 13.12 -11.52 9.49
N PRO A 10 12.84 -12.15 8.34
CA PRO A 10 11.69 -11.84 7.50
C PRO A 10 10.38 -12.31 8.13
N VAL A 11 9.35 -11.47 8.07
CA VAL A 11 7.96 -11.91 8.11
C VAL A 11 7.75 -12.81 6.88
N ARG A 12 7.80 -14.14 7.05
CA ARG A 12 7.57 -15.11 5.98
C ARG A 12 6.06 -15.26 5.77
N GLY A 13 5.54 -14.62 4.76
CA GLY A 13 4.13 -14.71 4.37
C GLY A 13 3.89 -14.30 2.93
N ALA A 14 4.77 -14.76 2.00
CA ALA A 14 4.57 -14.52 0.58
C ALA A 14 3.27 -15.18 0.10
N SER A 15 2.40 -14.42 -0.57
CA SER A 15 1.23 -14.95 -1.24
C SER A 15 1.67 -15.92 -2.35
N ALA A 16 0.85 -16.96 -2.61
CA ALA A 16 1.11 -17.94 -3.67
C ALA A 16 1.31 -17.26 -5.04
N ALA A 17 0.59 -16.15 -5.30
CA ALA A 17 0.72 -15.38 -6.52
C ALA A 17 2.12 -14.75 -6.70
N VAL A 18 2.72 -14.23 -5.63
CA VAL A 18 4.09 -13.67 -5.67
C VAL A 18 5.13 -14.78 -5.83
N ARG A 19 4.91 -15.96 -5.25
CA ARG A 19 5.80 -17.12 -5.43
C ARG A 19 5.74 -17.68 -6.85
N GLN A 20 4.57 -17.71 -7.49
CA GLN A 20 4.41 -18.17 -8.87
C GLN A 20 5.15 -17.29 -9.88
N LEU A 21 5.27 -15.98 -9.61
CA LEU A 21 5.98 -15.03 -10.47
C LEU A 21 7.51 -15.19 -10.41
N ALA A 22 8.04 -15.71 -9.30
CA ALA A 22 9.48 -15.87 -9.10
C ALA A 22 10.10 -17.09 -9.84
N THR A 23 9.28 -18.00 -10.38
CA THR A 23 9.75 -19.34 -10.82
C THR A 23 9.65 -19.62 -12.32
N GLN A 24 9.33 -18.64 -13.17
CA GLN A 24 9.30 -18.86 -14.63
C GLN A 24 10.66 -18.54 -15.28
N PRO A 25 11.41 -19.54 -15.76
CA PRO A 25 12.61 -19.30 -16.56
C PRO A 25 12.22 -18.65 -17.90
N GLY A 26 12.81 -17.48 -18.22
CA GLY A 26 12.49 -16.70 -19.43
C GLY A 26 11.44 -15.62 -19.23
N ALA A 27 11.08 -15.28 -18.00
CA ALA A 27 10.15 -14.19 -17.70
C ALA A 27 10.68 -12.85 -18.24
N ARG A 28 9.83 -12.16 -19.00
CA ARG A 28 10.10 -10.80 -19.48
C ARG A 28 10.35 -9.89 -18.28
N ARG A 29 11.29 -8.93 -18.41
CA ARG A 29 11.54 -7.84 -17.47
C ARG A 29 10.22 -7.28 -16.93
N ARG A 30 10.05 -7.28 -15.62
CA ARG A 30 8.88 -6.72 -14.96
C ARG A 30 9.12 -5.27 -14.60
N VAL A 31 8.14 -4.42 -14.88
CA VAL A 31 8.08 -3.05 -14.36
C VAL A 31 6.86 -2.98 -13.45
N ILE A 32 7.11 -2.84 -12.16
CA ILE A 32 6.09 -2.89 -11.11
C ILE A 32 5.93 -1.48 -10.55
N VAL A 33 4.70 -0.97 -10.55
CA VAL A 33 4.37 0.38 -10.08
C VAL A 33 3.29 0.31 -9.03
N SER A 34 3.48 0.99 -7.90
CA SER A 34 2.44 1.13 -6.88
C SER A 34 2.61 2.42 -6.08
N GLY A 35 1.49 3.00 -5.68
CA GLY A 35 1.45 4.24 -4.91
C GLY A 35 0.61 4.13 -3.64
N ILE A 36 0.94 4.94 -2.66
CA ILE A 36 0.17 5.09 -1.42
C ILE A 36 -0.04 6.57 -1.10
N GLN A 37 -1.24 6.95 -0.72
CA GLN A 37 -1.51 8.34 -0.34
C GLN A 37 -0.82 8.70 0.98
N PRO A 38 -0.20 9.90 1.06
CA PRO A 38 0.45 10.39 2.28
C PRO A 38 -0.60 10.94 3.27
N THR A 39 -1.36 10.04 3.88
CA THR A 39 -2.40 10.36 4.86
C THR A 39 -1.91 10.18 6.31
N GLY A 40 -0.64 10.47 6.57
CA GLY A 40 0.04 10.26 7.87
C GLY A 40 0.69 8.89 8.00
N VAL A 41 1.17 8.59 9.21
CA VAL A 41 1.84 7.32 9.52
C VAL A 41 0.95 6.13 9.18
N PRO A 42 1.46 5.11 8.47
CA PRO A 42 0.71 3.88 8.19
C PRO A 42 0.27 3.18 9.47
N HIS A 43 -0.91 2.58 9.44
CA HIS A 43 -1.37 1.68 10.49
C HIS A 43 -1.03 0.22 10.16
N LEU A 44 -1.17 -0.66 11.14
CA LEU A 44 -0.86 -2.09 11.02
C LEU A 44 -1.58 -2.76 9.85
N GLY A 45 -2.83 -2.36 9.56
CA GLY A 45 -3.56 -2.85 8.39
C GLY A 45 -2.95 -2.45 7.04
N ASN A 46 -2.35 -1.23 6.92
CA ASN A 46 -1.59 -0.84 5.73
C ASN A 46 -0.31 -1.68 5.62
N TYR A 47 0.39 -1.88 6.73
CA TYR A 47 1.63 -2.65 6.79
C TYR A 47 1.41 -4.09 6.35
N LEU A 48 0.48 -4.81 7.01
CA LEU A 48 0.21 -6.22 6.76
C LEU A 48 -0.51 -6.47 5.42
N GLY A 49 -1.30 -5.51 4.93
CA GLY A 49 -2.04 -5.64 3.68
C GLY A 49 -1.24 -5.27 2.43
N ALA A 50 -0.61 -4.09 2.42
CA ALA A 50 0.02 -3.53 1.23
C ALA A 50 1.55 -3.52 1.32
N LEU A 51 2.11 -2.99 2.44
CA LEU A 51 3.55 -2.71 2.50
C LEU A 51 4.38 -3.99 2.61
N THR A 52 3.90 -5.04 3.30
CA THR A 52 4.57 -6.35 3.31
C THR A 52 4.62 -6.97 1.91
N ASN A 53 3.60 -6.72 1.07
CA ASN A 53 3.60 -7.15 -0.32
C ASN A 53 4.68 -6.43 -1.14
N TRP A 54 4.91 -5.13 -0.92
CA TRP A 54 6.00 -4.39 -1.57
C TRP A 54 7.38 -4.95 -1.19
N LEU A 55 7.56 -5.31 0.09
CA LEU A 55 8.79 -5.97 0.55
C LEU A 55 9.01 -7.32 -0.13
N GLU A 56 7.95 -8.09 -0.32
CA GLU A 56 8.03 -9.38 -0.99
C GLU A 56 8.32 -9.23 -2.49
N LEU A 57 7.70 -8.25 -3.15
CA LEU A 57 8.00 -7.89 -4.54
C LEU A 57 9.48 -7.50 -4.69
N GLN A 58 10.01 -6.68 -3.76
CA GLN A 58 11.43 -6.34 -3.75
C GLN A 58 12.33 -7.56 -3.57
N ARG A 59 11.95 -8.51 -2.70
CA ARG A 59 12.74 -9.74 -2.46
C ARG A 59 12.75 -10.69 -3.67
N SER A 60 11.60 -10.80 -4.35
CA SER A 60 11.39 -11.67 -5.51
C SER A 60 11.82 -11.04 -6.84
N ALA A 61 12.19 -9.75 -6.83
CA ALA A 61 12.62 -9.06 -8.03
C ALA A 61 13.94 -9.61 -8.55
N GLY A 62 13.95 -9.92 -9.86
CA GLY A 62 15.16 -10.25 -10.60
C GLY A 62 16.05 -9.02 -10.83
N PRO A 63 17.27 -9.22 -11.38
CA PRO A 63 18.22 -8.12 -11.60
C PRO A 63 17.72 -7.09 -12.62
N ASP A 64 16.87 -7.48 -13.57
CA ASP A 64 16.34 -6.63 -14.63
C ASP A 64 14.97 -6.01 -14.29
N ASP A 65 14.36 -6.42 -13.18
CA ASP A 65 13.07 -5.89 -12.75
C ASP A 65 13.19 -4.46 -12.23
N GLU A 66 12.26 -3.61 -12.60
CA GLU A 66 12.13 -2.24 -12.12
C GLU A 66 10.96 -2.12 -11.13
N LEU A 67 11.21 -1.54 -9.97
CA LEU A 67 10.22 -1.32 -8.92
C LEU A 67 10.10 0.17 -8.63
N TYR A 68 8.89 0.72 -8.78
CA TYR A 68 8.56 2.11 -8.51
C TYR A 68 7.49 2.17 -7.42
N PHE A 69 7.86 2.69 -6.25
CA PHE A 69 6.96 2.89 -5.12
C PHE A 69 6.91 4.37 -4.76
N PHE A 70 5.72 4.95 -4.76
CA PHE A 70 5.61 6.40 -4.57
C PHE A 70 4.56 6.81 -3.56
N THR A 71 4.77 8.01 -3.00
CA THR A 71 3.73 8.70 -2.22
C THR A 71 2.89 9.54 -3.18
N ALA A 72 1.58 9.30 -3.19
CA ALA A 72 0.63 9.88 -4.15
C ALA A 72 0.13 11.25 -3.68
N GLY A 73 1.00 12.26 -3.71
CA GLY A 73 0.71 13.62 -3.23
C GLY A 73 -0.37 14.33 -4.03
N LEU A 74 -0.37 14.22 -5.37
CA LEU A 74 -1.40 14.80 -6.22
C LEU A 74 -2.78 14.18 -5.96
N HIS A 75 -2.84 12.87 -5.70
CA HIS A 75 -4.11 12.23 -5.32
C HIS A 75 -4.62 12.69 -3.96
N ALA A 76 -3.74 13.04 -3.03
CA ALA A 76 -4.16 13.58 -1.74
C ALA A 76 -4.89 14.92 -1.87
N LEU A 77 -4.55 15.74 -2.88
CA LEU A 77 -5.17 17.04 -3.15
C LEU A 77 -6.61 16.95 -3.67
N THR A 78 -7.11 15.75 -4.00
CA THR A 78 -8.53 15.56 -4.40
C THR A 78 -9.51 15.84 -3.26
N VAL A 79 -9.02 15.98 -2.05
CA VAL A 79 -9.73 16.45 -0.87
C VAL A 79 -8.92 17.57 -0.20
N PRO A 80 -9.55 18.53 0.50
CA PRO A 80 -8.83 19.62 1.14
C PRO A 80 -7.75 19.13 2.10
N GLN A 81 -6.54 19.69 1.99
CA GLN A 81 -5.39 19.35 2.82
C GLN A 81 -4.88 20.56 3.60
N LYS A 82 -4.34 20.35 4.78
CA LYS A 82 -3.54 21.36 5.50
C LYS A 82 -2.09 21.29 5.00
N PRO A 83 -1.54 22.35 4.36
CA PRO A 83 -0.23 22.26 3.70
C PRO A 83 0.92 21.76 4.57
N ALA A 84 1.05 22.27 5.79
CA ALA A 84 2.09 21.84 6.73
C ALA A 84 1.94 20.37 7.13
N GLN A 85 0.69 19.89 7.31
CA GLN A 85 0.43 18.49 7.63
C GLN A 85 0.78 17.59 6.44
N LEU A 86 0.36 17.95 5.22
CA LEU A 86 0.68 17.19 4.02
C LEU A 86 2.20 17.06 3.81
N LEU A 87 2.95 18.14 4.01
CA LEU A 87 4.41 18.12 3.92
C LEU A 87 5.01 17.11 4.92
N ASN A 88 4.58 17.17 6.19
CA ASN A 88 5.06 16.26 7.22
C ASN A 88 4.67 14.81 6.92
N ASP A 89 3.43 14.57 6.49
CA ASP A 89 2.92 13.24 6.19
C ASP A 89 3.68 12.59 5.00
N ARG A 90 4.03 13.38 3.98
CA ARG A 90 4.83 12.91 2.84
C ARG A 90 6.21 12.46 3.29
N ARG A 91 6.93 13.32 4.02
CA ARG A 91 8.29 13.01 4.51
C ARG A 91 8.28 11.83 5.48
N SER A 92 7.34 11.82 6.42
CA SER A 92 7.16 10.71 7.37
C SER A 92 6.88 9.38 6.65
N LEU A 93 6.10 9.42 5.56
CA LEU A 93 5.79 8.21 4.80
C LEU A 93 7.02 7.67 4.07
N ILE A 94 7.85 8.50 3.39
CA ILE A 94 9.10 8.05 2.77
C ILE A 94 10.03 7.43 3.82
N ALA A 95 10.21 8.11 4.96
CA ALA A 95 11.01 7.59 6.07
C ALA A 95 10.50 6.22 6.55
N MET A 96 9.18 6.07 6.68
CA MET A 96 8.56 4.81 7.08
C MET A 96 8.72 3.71 6.02
N LEU A 97 8.62 4.02 4.72
CA LEU A 97 8.83 3.04 3.65
C LEU A 97 10.25 2.47 3.67
N VAL A 98 11.25 3.30 3.95
CA VAL A 98 12.63 2.83 4.14
C VAL A 98 12.77 2.05 5.45
N ALA A 99 12.18 2.55 6.54
CA ALA A 99 12.27 1.92 7.86
C ALA A 99 11.66 0.50 7.92
N ILE A 100 10.61 0.23 7.14
CA ILE A 100 10.06 -1.14 7.02
C ILE A 100 10.94 -2.08 6.19
N GLY A 101 11.96 -1.57 5.48
CA GLY A 101 12.95 -2.36 4.74
C GLY A 101 12.91 -2.24 3.23
N LEU A 102 12.23 -1.26 2.66
CA LEU A 102 12.40 -0.94 1.24
C LEU A 102 13.79 -0.34 1.02
N ASP A 103 14.55 -0.92 0.09
CA ASP A 103 15.92 -0.54 -0.22
C ASP A 103 15.97 0.38 -1.45
N PRO A 104 16.38 1.67 -1.27
CA PRO A 104 16.45 2.63 -2.37
C PRO A 104 17.46 2.26 -3.48
N GLN A 105 18.32 1.25 -3.24
CA GLN A 105 19.20 0.72 -4.28
C GLN A 105 18.50 -0.31 -5.16
N ARG A 106 17.49 -1.00 -4.63
CA ARG A 106 16.74 -2.05 -5.32
C ARG A 106 15.42 -1.56 -5.91
N CYS A 107 14.83 -0.53 -5.33
CA CYS A 107 13.59 0.07 -5.82
C CYS A 107 13.70 1.60 -5.86
N THR A 108 12.88 2.23 -6.68
CA THR A 108 12.77 3.69 -6.76
C THR A 108 11.64 4.13 -5.84
N ILE A 109 11.98 4.84 -4.74
CA ILE A 109 11.03 5.37 -3.76
C ILE A 109 11.01 6.88 -3.92
N PHE A 110 9.86 7.49 -4.23
CA PHE A 110 9.79 8.91 -4.57
C PHE A 110 8.42 9.54 -4.25
N HIS A 111 8.37 10.86 -4.34
CA HIS A 111 7.11 11.61 -4.29
C HIS A 111 6.60 11.84 -5.71
N GLN A 112 5.37 11.42 -6.01
CA GLN A 112 4.68 11.61 -7.28
C GLN A 112 4.71 13.08 -7.72
N ASP A 113 4.40 13.98 -6.81
CA ASP A 113 4.28 15.42 -7.03
C ASP A 113 5.63 16.13 -7.29
N GLN A 114 6.75 15.45 -7.10
CA GLN A 114 8.08 15.93 -7.48
C GLN A 114 8.49 15.55 -8.92
N VAL A 115 7.66 14.75 -9.60
CA VAL A 115 7.84 14.32 -10.99
C VAL A 115 6.70 14.90 -11.82
N ALA A 116 6.91 16.09 -12.39
CA ALA A 116 5.85 16.87 -13.07
C ALA A 116 5.19 16.12 -14.23
N GLU A 117 5.92 15.19 -14.83
CA GLU A 117 5.47 14.36 -15.94
C GLU A 117 4.20 13.54 -15.63
N HIS A 118 3.93 13.23 -14.36
CA HIS A 118 2.66 12.60 -13.92
C HIS A 118 1.45 13.46 -14.25
N ALA A 119 1.53 14.75 -13.91
CA ALA A 119 0.43 15.69 -14.16
C ALA A 119 0.25 15.95 -15.66
N GLU A 120 1.34 16.09 -16.39
CA GLU A 120 1.29 16.31 -17.84
C GLU A 120 0.72 15.09 -18.57
N LEU A 121 1.23 13.90 -18.30
CA LEU A 121 0.68 12.69 -18.89
C LEU A 121 -0.78 12.48 -18.47
N GLY A 122 -1.12 12.80 -17.22
CA GLY A 122 -2.50 12.77 -16.70
C GLY A 122 -3.44 13.62 -17.55
N TRP A 123 -3.03 14.83 -17.93
CA TRP A 123 -3.78 15.67 -18.85
C TRP A 123 -3.91 15.05 -20.24
N LEU A 124 -2.80 14.63 -20.84
CA LEU A 124 -2.78 14.06 -22.18
C LEU A 124 -3.65 12.81 -22.30
N LEU A 125 -3.58 11.92 -21.31
CA LEU A 125 -4.41 10.72 -21.27
C LEU A 125 -5.87 11.04 -20.92
N GLY A 126 -6.12 12.05 -20.09
CA GLY A 126 -7.45 12.54 -19.77
C GLY A 126 -8.25 12.94 -21.00
N CYS A 127 -7.58 13.51 -22.02
CA CYS A 127 -8.17 13.85 -23.31
C CYS A 127 -8.65 12.60 -24.13
N LEU A 128 -8.23 11.40 -23.75
CA LEU A 128 -8.64 10.14 -24.40
C LEU A 128 -9.75 9.41 -23.63
N VAL A 129 -10.11 9.90 -22.42
CA VAL A 129 -11.10 9.24 -21.56
C VAL A 129 -12.49 9.82 -21.79
N PRO A 130 -13.48 9.03 -22.25
CA PRO A 130 -14.86 9.50 -22.36
C PRO A 130 -15.45 9.83 -20.98
N PHE A 131 -16.09 10.99 -20.85
CA PHE A 131 -16.73 11.47 -19.60
C PHE A 131 -17.61 10.38 -18.95
N GLY A 132 -18.52 9.77 -19.72
CA GLY A 132 -19.41 8.73 -19.20
C GLY A 132 -18.70 7.45 -18.72
N ARG A 133 -17.41 7.27 -19.03
CA ARG A 133 -16.63 6.15 -18.46
C ARG A 133 -16.29 6.43 -16.99
N LEU A 134 -15.89 7.66 -16.67
CA LEU A 134 -15.60 8.09 -15.29
C LEU A 134 -16.88 8.14 -14.44
N GLU A 135 -17.98 8.64 -15.01
CA GLU A 135 -19.26 8.73 -14.34
C GLU A 135 -19.81 7.36 -13.87
N ARG A 136 -19.53 6.32 -14.63
CA ARG A 136 -19.97 4.95 -14.30
C ARG A 136 -19.11 4.24 -13.25
N MET A 137 -17.99 4.81 -12.84
CA MET A 137 -17.11 4.18 -11.84
C MET A 137 -17.78 4.08 -10.46
N THR A 138 -17.66 2.91 -9.82
CA THR A 138 -18.27 2.64 -8.52
C THR A 138 -17.74 3.56 -7.42
N THR A 139 -16.45 3.92 -7.48
CA THR A 139 -15.81 4.85 -6.54
C THR A 139 -16.39 6.25 -6.61
N TRP A 140 -16.71 6.74 -7.81
CA TRP A 140 -17.42 8.02 -8.01
C TRP A 140 -18.81 7.96 -7.38
N LYS A 141 -19.61 6.94 -7.72
CA LYS A 141 -20.95 6.73 -7.19
C LYS A 141 -20.98 6.59 -5.67
N SER A 142 -20.03 5.85 -5.10
CA SER A 142 -19.90 5.71 -3.64
C SER A 142 -19.60 7.04 -2.96
N LYS A 143 -18.75 7.89 -3.56
CA LYS A 143 -18.46 9.22 -3.03
C LYS A 143 -19.67 10.15 -3.10
N LEU A 144 -20.38 10.16 -4.22
CA LEU A 144 -21.65 10.89 -4.34
C LEU A 144 -22.67 10.47 -3.26
N ALA A 145 -22.82 9.16 -3.03
CA ALA A 145 -23.73 8.64 -2.01
C ALA A 145 -23.31 9.05 -0.58
N THR A 146 -22.00 9.15 -0.31
CA THR A 146 -21.48 9.56 1.01
C THR A 146 -21.70 11.04 1.28
N ILE A 147 -21.63 11.89 0.25
CA ILE A 147 -21.81 13.34 0.38
C ILE A 147 -23.31 13.70 0.56
N GLY A 148 -24.23 12.80 0.14
CA GLY A 148 -25.67 12.93 0.34
C GLY A 148 -26.37 13.88 -0.65
N ALA A 149 -27.71 13.93 -0.59
CA ALA A 149 -28.55 14.77 -1.46
C ALA A 149 -28.41 16.27 -1.18
N GLU A 150 -27.75 16.66 -0.09
CA GLU A 150 -27.47 18.06 0.27
C GLU A 150 -26.13 18.57 -0.29
N ALA A 151 -25.40 17.75 -1.04
CA ALA A 151 -24.18 18.20 -1.71
C ALA A 151 -24.54 19.29 -2.72
N SER A 152 -24.19 20.53 -2.42
CA SER A 152 -24.16 21.57 -3.44
C SER A 152 -23.11 21.18 -4.49
N ASP A 153 -23.36 21.49 -5.77
CA ASP A 153 -22.38 21.27 -6.87
C ASP A 153 -21.00 21.87 -6.55
N THR A 154 -20.94 22.80 -5.61
CA THR A 154 -19.71 23.45 -5.13
C THR A 154 -18.85 22.57 -4.20
N SER A 155 -19.35 21.44 -3.70
CA SER A 155 -18.59 20.52 -2.81
C SER A 155 -17.81 19.44 -3.56
N LEU A 156 -18.05 19.26 -4.86
CA LEU A 156 -17.42 18.25 -5.71
C LEU A 156 -16.29 18.85 -6.54
N GLN A 157 -15.07 18.47 -6.21
CA GLN A 157 -13.89 18.95 -6.92
C GLN A 157 -13.65 18.16 -8.20
N LEU A 158 -13.28 18.83 -9.30
CA LEU A 158 -12.94 18.19 -10.59
C LEU A 158 -11.85 17.11 -10.42
N GLY A 159 -10.85 17.36 -9.57
CA GLY A 159 -9.80 16.38 -9.30
C GLY A 159 -10.34 15.07 -8.73
N LEU A 160 -11.41 15.12 -7.93
CA LEU A 160 -12.07 13.93 -7.38
C LEU A 160 -12.79 13.11 -8.46
N PHE A 161 -13.26 13.74 -9.52
CA PHE A 161 -13.85 13.08 -10.68
C PHE A 161 -12.79 12.54 -11.63
N ALA A 162 -11.71 13.30 -11.87
CA ALA A 162 -10.71 13.04 -12.89
C ALA A 162 -9.52 12.19 -12.41
N TYR A 163 -9.36 11.95 -11.09
CA TYR A 163 -8.18 11.23 -10.56
C TYR A 163 -7.93 9.85 -11.20
N PRO A 164 -8.91 9.10 -11.72
CA PRO A 164 -8.62 7.83 -12.38
C PRO A 164 -7.75 7.96 -13.65
N ALA A 165 -7.85 9.10 -14.34
CA ALA A 165 -6.96 9.40 -15.47
C ALA A 165 -5.53 9.72 -14.99
N LEU A 166 -5.37 10.41 -13.88
CA LEU A 166 -4.08 10.61 -13.24
C LEU A 166 -3.47 9.29 -12.75
N GLN A 167 -4.27 8.40 -12.16
CA GLN A 167 -3.80 7.07 -11.77
C GLN A 167 -3.34 6.25 -12.97
N ALA A 168 -4.03 6.33 -14.11
CA ALA A 168 -3.56 5.71 -15.34
C ALA A 168 -2.21 6.28 -15.80
N ALA A 169 -2.02 7.61 -15.68
CA ALA A 169 -0.74 8.23 -15.96
C ALA A 169 0.38 7.76 -15.02
N ASP A 170 0.11 7.63 -13.71
CA ASP A 170 1.06 7.12 -12.73
C ASP A 170 1.61 5.73 -13.12
N ILE A 171 0.75 4.89 -13.68
CA ILE A 171 1.09 3.54 -14.12
C ILE A 171 1.81 3.54 -15.47
N LEU A 172 1.24 4.24 -16.46
CA LEU A 172 1.72 4.21 -17.84
C LEU A 172 3.00 5.01 -18.04
N LEU A 173 3.28 6.02 -17.22
CA LEU A 173 4.48 6.84 -17.27
C LEU A 173 5.77 6.00 -17.14
N TYR A 174 5.72 4.95 -16.34
CA TYR A 174 6.82 4.00 -16.16
C TYR A 174 6.75 2.79 -17.08
N ARG A 175 5.76 2.75 -18.00
CA ARG A 175 5.48 1.58 -18.87
C ARG A 175 5.29 0.31 -18.04
N ALA A 176 4.52 0.43 -16.96
CA ALA A 176 4.29 -0.67 -16.02
C ALA A 176 3.72 -1.90 -16.72
N THR A 177 4.27 -3.06 -16.36
CA THR A 177 3.75 -4.37 -16.78
C THR A 177 2.87 -4.99 -15.71
N HIS A 178 3.09 -4.62 -14.43
CA HIS A 178 2.36 -5.17 -13.29
C HIS A 178 2.05 -4.08 -12.26
N VAL A 179 0.86 -4.17 -11.66
CA VAL A 179 0.41 -3.22 -10.63
C VAL A 179 -0.17 -4.01 -9.45
N PRO A 180 0.48 -3.98 -8.28
CA PRO A 180 -0.08 -4.55 -7.06
C PRO A 180 -1.17 -3.60 -6.52
N VAL A 181 -2.42 -4.04 -6.59
CA VAL A 181 -3.59 -3.27 -6.13
C VAL A 181 -4.54 -4.14 -5.33
N GLY A 182 -5.30 -3.49 -4.44
CA GLY A 182 -6.44 -4.12 -3.79
C GLY A 182 -7.60 -4.33 -4.77
N GLU A 183 -8.55 -5.17 -4.40
CA GLU A 183 -9.73 -5.49 -5.22
C GLU A 183 -10.55 -4.25 -5.60
N ASP A 184 -10.59 -3.25 -4.71
CA ASP A 184 -11.28 -1.97 -4.92
C ASP A 184 -10.69 -1.13 -6.07
N GLN A 185 -9.45 -1.42 -6.48
CA GLN A 185 -8.76 -0.71 -7.57
C GLN A 185 -8.87 -1.40 -8.94
N THR A 186 -9.57 -2.53 -9.02
CA THR A 186 -9.69 -3.31 -10.27
C THR A 186 -10.29 -2.48 -11.41
N GLN A 187 -11.33 -1.69 -11.15
CA GLN A 187 -11.95 -0.83 -12.17
C GLN A 187 -11.00 0.25 -12.69
N HIS A 188 -10.15 0.81 -11.83
CA HIS A 188 -9.14 1.79 -12.23
C HIS A 188 -8.08 1.17 -13.13
N LEU A 189 -7.67 -0.07 -12.84
CA LEU A 189 -6.70 -0.77 -13.68
C LEU A 189 -7.30 -1.15 -15.04
N GLU A 190 -8.59 -1.54 -15.09
CA GLU A 190 -9.28 -1.74 -16.37
C GLU A 190 -9.36 -0.44 -17.20
N LEU A 191 -9.67 0.69 -16.56
CA LEU A 191 -9.60 2.00 -17.22
C LEU A 191 -8.20 2.28 -17.76
N THR A 192 -7.15 1.99 -17.00
CA THR A 192 -5.75 2.15 -17.43
C THR A 192 -5.44 1.31 -18.66
N ARG A 193 -5.92 0.06 -18.71
CA ARG A 193 -5.79 -0.83 -19.88
C ARG A 193 -6.52 -0.31 -21.12
N ASP A 194 -7.73 0.23 -20.92
CA ASP A 194 -8.53 0.84 -21.99
C ASP A 194 -7.82 2.08 -22.55
N ILE A 195 -7.25 2.92 -21.69
CA ILE A 195 -6.46 4.11 -22.07
C ILE A 195 -5.21 3.69 -22.86
N ALA A 196 -4.44 2.73 -22.36
CA ALA A 196 -3.25 2.21 -23.03
C ALA A 196 -3.60 1.66 -24.44
N HIS A 197 -4.68 0.89 -24.55
CA HIS A 197 -5.16 0.38 -25.83
C HIS A 197 -5.57 1.51 -26.79
N THR A 198 -6.34 2.48 -26.31
CA THR A 198 -6.80 3.62 -27.10
C THR A 198 -5.64 4.45 -27.61
N PHE A 199 -4.67 4.77 -26.72
CA PHE A 199 -3.45 5.49 -27.10
C PHE A 199 -2.67 4.75 -28.20
N ASN A 200 -2.33 3.48 -27.96
CA ASN A 200 -1.56 2.69 -28.90
C ASN A 200 -2.25 2.58 -30.27
N ARG A 201 -3.57 2.38 -30.28
CA ARG A 201 -4.37 2.32 -31.52
C ARG A 201 -4.34 3.66 -32.26
N THR A 202 -4.56 4.77 -31.56
CA THR A 202 -4.62 6.12 -32.14
C THR A 202 -3.28 6.54 -32.71
N THR A 203 -2.20 6.25 -32.01
CA THR A 203 -0.84 6.60 -32.41
C THR A 203 -0.16 5.52 -33.27
N LYS A 204 -0.84 4.41 -33.56
CA LYS A 204 -0.29 3.23 -34.26
C LYS A 204 1.02 2.75 -33.63
N SER A 205 1.07 2.70 -32.32
CA SER A 205 2.25 2.32 -31.52
C SER A 205 1.98 1.13 -30.62
N SER A 206 3.05 0.65 -29.95
CA SER A 206 3.02 -0.33 -28.87
C SER A 206 3.72 0.18 -27.63
N LEU A 207 3.65 1.51 -27.37
CA LEU A 207 4.39 2.17 -26.30
C LEU A 207 3.97 1.65 -24.92
N PHE A 208 2.67 1.54 -24.70
CA PHE A 208 2.11 1.12 -23.41
C PHE A 208 1.76 -0.36 -23.40
N ALA A 209 2.33 -1.11 -22.47
CA ALA A 209 1.84 -2.45 -22.15
C ALA A 209 0.42 -2.39 -21.55
N ARG A 210 -0.31 -3.49 -21.57
CA ARG A 210 -1.53 -3.65 -20.77
C ARG A 210 -1.10 -4.17 -19.39
N PRO A 211 -1.13 -3.37 -18.33
CA PRO A 211 -0.60 -3.80 -17.05
C PRO A 211 -1.46 -4.92 -16.44
N GLU A 212 -0.78 -5.92 -15.87
CA GLU A 212 -1.42 -7.01 -15.15
C GLU A 212 -1.65 -6.64 -13.69
N CYS A 213 -2.78 -7.10 -13.15
CA CYS A 213 -3.09 -6.94 -11.74
C CYS A 213 -2.32 -8.00 -10.94
N LEU A 214 -1.48 -7.58 -10.02
CA LEU A 214 -0.93 -8.46 -9.00
C LEU A 214 -1.89 -8.43 -7.80
N THR A 215 -2.94 -9.26 -7.86
CA THR A 215 -3.79 -9.46 -6.68
C THR A 215 -3.00 -10.26 -5.65
N SER A 216 -2.59 -9.62 -4.59
CA SER A 216 -2.28 -10.36 -3.37
C SER A 216 -3.61 -10.59 -2.65
N PRO A 217 -3.88 -11.77 -2.05
CA PRO A 217 -4.98 -11.90 -1.13
C PRO A 217 -4.72 -10.88 -0.01
N ALA A 218 -5.33 -9.69 -0.15
CA ALA A 218 -5.15 -8.62 0.80
C ALA A 218 -5.68 -9.13 2.13
N LYS A 219 -4.79 -9.37 3.08
CA LYS A 219 -5.16 -9.70 4.44
C LYS A 219 -5.95 -8.50 4.97
N ARG A 220 -7.27 -8.62 4.97
CA ARG A 220 -8.18 -7.55 5.41
C ARG A 220 -8.13 -7.47 6.93
N ILE A 221 -7.28 -6.60 7.44
CA ILE A 221 -7.21 -6.32 8.87
C ILE A 221 -8.37 -5.39 9.24
N LEU A 222 -9.15 -5.79 10.23
CA LEU A 222 -10.34 -5.09 10.67
C LEU A 222 -10.04 -4.15 11.85
N SER A 223 -10.95 -3.23 12.10
CA SER A 223 -10.90 -2.33 13.24
C SER A 223 -10.90 -3.10 14.55
N LEU A 224 -10.09 -2.71 15.52
CA LEU A 224 -10.06 -3.34 16.86
C LEU A 224 -11.30 -3.03 17.68
N ARG A 225 -12.07 -2.00 17.33
CA ARG A 225 -13.27 -1.56 18.05
C ARG A 225 -14.56 -1.91 17.34
N ASN A 226 -14.52 -2.02 16.02
CA ASN A 226 -15.64 -2.46 15.18
C ASN A 226 -15.12 -3.48 14.14
N PRO A 227 -15.12 -4.78 14.45
CA PRO A 227 -14.55 -5.83 13.60
C PRO A 227 -15.35 -6.12 12.33
N GLU A 228 -16.42 -5.40 12.04
CA GLU A 228 -17.14 -5.45 10.77
C GLU A 228 -16.51 -4.50 9.74
N GLN A 229 -15.76 -3.48 10.20
CA GLN A 229 -15.15 -2.46 9.37
C GLN A 229 -13.65 -2.68 9.21
N LYS A 230 -13.13 -2.32 8.04
CA LYS A 230 -11.68 -2.31 7.79
C LYS A 230 -10.99 -1.30 8.73
N MET A 231 -9.81 -1.66 9.24
CA MET A 231 -8.97 -0.73 10.00
C MET A 231 -8.70 0.53 9.15
N SER A 232 -8.98 1.70 9.70
CA SER A 232 -8.92 2.98 8.98
C SER A 232 -8.33 4.08 9.84
N LYS A 233 -7.57 5.00 9.20
CA LYS A 233 -7.05 6.21 9.85
C LYS A 233 -8.15 7.22 10.18
N SER A 234 -9.20 7.28 9.37
CA SER A 234 -10.31 8.23 9.52
C SER A 234 -11.31 7.84 10.60
N ALA A 235 -11.20 6.63 11.19
CA ALA A 235 -12.08 6.24 12.30
C ALA A 235 -11.90 7.19 13.50
N PRO A 236 -12.98 7.70 14.09
CA PRO A 236 -12.90 8.69 15.19
C PRO A 236 -12.21 8.14 16.44
N ASP A 237 -12.41 6.86 16.77
CA ASP A 237 -11.74 6.22 17.92
C ASP A 237 -10.31 5.81 17.55
N ALA A 238 -9.31 6.45 18.18
CA ALA A 238 -7.89 6.13 18.00
C ALA A 238 -7.55 4.69 18.45
N ASN A 239 -8.34 4.07 19.34
CA ASN A 239 -8.14 2.68 19.76
C ASN A 239 -8.60 1.66 18.70
N SER A 240 -9.21 2.11 17.61
CA SER A 240 -9.66 1.26 16.50
C SER A 240 -8.51 0.73 15.65
N ARG A 241 -7.31 1.32 15.77
CA ARG A 241 -6.14 1.05 14.93
C ARG A 241 -4.84 1.09 15.71
N ILE A 242 -3.83 0.40 15.21
CA ILE A 242 -2.45 0.49 15.69
C ILE A 242 -1.64 1.20 14.60
N LEU A 243 -1.00 2.32 14.94
CA LEU A 243 -0.04 3.00 14.08
C LEU A 243 1.33 2.31 14.19
N LEU A 244 2.14 2.36 13.14
CA LEU A 244 3.49 1.78 13.18
C LEU A 244 4.42 2.52 14.17
N THR A 245 4.03 3.72 14.60
CA THR A 245 4.74 4.54 15.59
C THR A 245 4.15 4.45 17.00
N ASP A 246 3.09 3.68 17.22
CA ASP A 246 2.53 3.52 18.56
C ASP A 246 3.56 2.91 19.52
N THR A 247 3.69 3.48 20.70
CA THR A 247 4.54 2.96 21.77
C THR A 247 4.07 1.59 22.24
N PRO A 248 4.93 0.77 22.87
CA PRO A 248 4.51 -0.51 23.43
C PRO A 248 3.33 -0.40 24.42
N GLN A 249 3.26 0.68 25.18
CA GLN A 249 2.19 0.95 26.11
C GLN A 249 0.86 1.23 25.39
N GLU A 250 0.90 1.98 24.29
CA GLU A 250 -0.27 2.27 23.45
C GLU A 250 -0.75 1.00 22.76
N VAL A 251 0.15 0.19 22.20
CA VAL A 251 -0.18 -1.12 21.59
C VAL A 251 -0.87 -2.01 22.62
N ASN A 252 -0.28 -2.18 23.82
CA ASN A 252 -0.84 -2.98 24.89
C ASN A 252 -2.26 -2.50 25.27
N THR A 253 -2.43 -1.18 25.41
CA THR A 253 -3.73 -0.57 25.76
C THR A 253 -4.78 -0.82 24.67
N LYS A 254 -4.43 -0.61 23.40
CA LYS A 254 -5.32 -0.80 22.26
C LYS A 254 -5.73 -2.26 22.09
N ILE A 255 -4.79 -3.21 22.22
CA ILE A 255 -5.09 -4.65 22.15
C ILE A 255 -5.93 -5.09 23.35
N LYS A 256 -5.63 -4.64 24.57
CA LYS A 256 -6.46 -4.94 25.73
C LYS A 256 -7.91 -4.52 25.51
N ARG A 257 -8.14 -3.35 24.90
CA ARG A 257 -9.46 -2.77 24.61
C ARG A 257 -10.11 -3.30 23.33
N ALA A 258 -9.43 -4.15 22.54
CA ALA A 258 -9.98 -4.73 21.34
C ALA A 258 -11.23 -5.56 21.67
N VAL A 259 -12.26 -5.44 20.83
CA VAL A 259 -13.53 -6.14 21.00
C VAL A 259 -13.33 -7.63 20.73
N THR A 260 -13.77 -8.46 21.67
CA THR A 260 -13.87 -9.93 21.56
C THR A 260 -15.17 -10.38 22.22
N ASP A 261 -15.62 -11.56 21.89
CA ASP A 261 -16.78 -12.20 22.58
C ASP A 261 -16.39 -12.75 23.97
N SER A 262 -17.35 -13.38 24.65
CA SER A 262 -17.22 -13.92 26.00
C SER A 262 -16.86 -15.41 26.05
N ASP A 263 -16.77 -16.11 24.91
CA ASP A 263 -16.37 -17.54 24.88
C ASP A 263 -14.86 -17.62 25.24
N THR A 264 -14.52 -18.57 26.09
CA THR A 264 -13.17 -18.80 26.60
C THR A 264 -12.30 -19.60 25.63
N ARG A 265 -12.88 -20.38 24.73
CA ARG A 265 -12.14 -21.16 23.72
C ARG A 265 -11.61 -20.25 22.63
N VAL A 266 -10.45 -20.57 22.08
CA VAL A 266 -9.83 -19.81 21.01
C VAL A 266 -10.05 -20.54 19.68
N THR A 267 -11.01 -20.07 18.89
CA THR A 267 -11.34 -20.63 17.59
C THR A 267 -11.32 -19.54 16.51
N PHE A 268 -10.93 -19.91 15.29
CA PHE A 268 -10.99 -19.00 14.14
C PHE A 268 -12.34 -19.20 13.43
N ASP A 269 -13.21 -18.21 13.56
CA ASP A 269 -14.54 -18.15 12.95
C ASP A 269 -14.85 -16.69 12.58
N PRO A 270 -14.56 -16.25 11.35
CA PRO A 270 -14.75 -14.86 10.94
C PRO A 270 -16.21 -14.39 10.97
N GLU A 271 -17.18 -15.28 10.79
CA GLU A 271 -18.61 -14.95 10.78
C GLU A 271 -19.18 -14.88 12.20
N GLY A 272 -18.96 -15.91 13.00
CA GLY A 272 -19.51 -16.00 14.35
C GLY A 272 -18.70 -15.21 15.39
N ARG A 273 -17.39 -15.06 15.17
CA ARG A 273 -16.46 -14.45 16.14
C ARG A 273 -15.51 -13.44 15.47
N PRO A 274 -16.02 -12.40 14.77
CA PRO A 274 -15.20 -11.51 13.93
C PRO A 274 -14.11 -10.79 14.72
N GLY A 275 -14.35 -10.41 15.99
CA GLY A 275 -13.37 -9.73 16.83
C GLY A 275 -12.15 -10.60 17.13
N LEU A 276 -12.36 -11.80 17.64
CA LEU A 276 -11.30 -12.76 17.93
C LEU A 276 -10.57 -13.18 16.64
N SER A 277 -11.33 -13.50 15.59
CA SER A 277 -10.77 -13.90 14.30
C SER A 277 -9.88 -12.80 13.67
N ASN A 278 -10.23 -11.53 13.88
CA ASN A 278 -9.36 -10.42 13.47
C ASN A 278 -8.03 -10.44 14.24
N LEU A 279 -8.03 -10.66 15.56
CA LEU A 279 -6.78 -10.75 16.35
C LEU A 279 -5.91 -11.92 15.90
N ILE A 280 -6.51 -13.08 15.65
CA ILE A 280 -5.83 -14.27 15.12
C ILE A 280 -5.26 -13.98 13.72
N SER A 281 -6.02 -13.32 12.84
CA SER A 281 -5.58 -12.93 11.50
C SER A 281 -4.38 -11.97 11.52
N ILE A 282 -4.34 -11.04 12.48
CA ILE A 282 -3.20 -10.17 12.70
C ILE A 282 -1.97 -11.01 13.09
N LEU A 283 -2.10 -11.91 14.06
CA LEU A 283 -1.00 -12.75 14.52
C LEU A 283 -0.49 -13.69 13.41
N ALA A 284 -1.39 -14.32 12.66
CA ALA A 284 -1.05 -15.13 11.49
C ALA A 284 -0.33 -14.30 10.42
N SER A 285 -0.74 -13.03 10.24
CA SER A 285 -0.09 -12.09 9.29
C SER A 285 1.32 -11.71 9.73
N LEU A 286 1.62 -11.74 11.02
CA LEU A 286 2.95 -11.56 11.60
C LEU A 286 3.81 -12.85 11.55
N GLY A 287 3.34 -13.91 10.89
CA GLY A 287 4.04 -15.19 10.82
C GLY A 287 4.06 -15.95 12.14
N GLY A 288 2.97 -15.87 12.91
CA GLY A 288 2.83 -16.48 14.23
C GLY A 288 3.46 -15.67 15.37
N GLY A 289 4.17 -14.58 15.05
CA GLY A 289 4.79 -13.69 16.06
C GLY A 289 5.69 -14.47 17.03
N VAL A 290 5.49 -14.26 18.33
CA VAL A 290 6.27 -14.96 19.39
C VAL A 290 6.02 -16.47 19.42
N LEU A 291 4.92 -16.97 18.84
CA LEU A 291 4.59 -18.39 18.73
C LEU A 291 5.16 -19.06 17.46
N ARG A 292 6.04 -18.40 16.72
CA ARG A 292 6.54 -18.87 15.42
C ARG A 292 7.13 -20.27 15.45
N SER A 293 7.78 -20.65 16.54
CA SER A 293 8.36 -22.00 16.73
C SER A 293 7.33 -23.10 16.94
N GLU A 294 6.11 -22.72 17.35
CA GLU A 294 5.02 -23.65 17.68
C GLU A 294 4.07 -23.86 16.50
N VAL A 295 4.12 -22.98 15.49
CA VAL A 295 3.25 -22.99 14.31
C VAL A 295 3.98 -23.59 13.12
N ARG A 296 3.51 -24.74 12.61
CA ARG A 296 4.16 -25.53 11.54
C ARG A 296 4.10 -24.83 10.17
N SER A 297 3.00 -24.16 9.85
CA SER A 297 2.81 -23.42 8.59
C SER A 297 3.67 -22.17 8.45
N GLY A 298 4.56 -21.88 9.41
CA GLY A 298 5.28 -20.62 9.49
C GLY A 298 4.36 -19.45 9.85
N GLY A 299 3.21 -19.75 10.48
CA GLY A 299 2.26 -18.79 10.98
C GLY A 299 1.24 -18.25 9.97
N ALA A 300 1.20 -18.82 8.75
CA ALA A 300 0.30 -18.30 7.70
C ALA A 300 -1.15 -18.79 7.83
N ASP A 301 -1.41 -19.88 8.51
CA ASP A 301 -2.74 -20.45 8.69
C ASP A 301 -3.38 -19.96 9.99
N PRO A 302 -4.49 -19.17 9.94
CA PRO A 302 -5.18 -18.70 11.12
C PRO A 302 -5.81 -19.83 11.98
N HIS A 303 -6.22 -20.96 11.39
CA HIS A 303 -6.75 -22.09 12.16
C HIS A 303 -5.66 -22.75 13.00
N GLU A 304 -4.46 -22.92 12.45
CA GLU A 304 -3.33 -23.45 13.20
C GLU A 304 -2.91 -22.51 14.34
N VAL A 305 -2.86 -21.19 14.06
CA VAL A 305 -2.57 -20.15 15.07
C VAL A 305 -3.61 -20.19 16.20
N ALA A 306 -4.90 -20.33 15.86
CA ALA A 306 -5.98 -20.48 16.85
C ALA A 306 -5.77 -21.68 17.76
N ALA A 307 -5.45 -22.84 17.19
CA ALA A 307 -5.23 -24.08 17.94
C ALA A 307 -4.04 -23.98 18.92
N VAL A 308 -2.94 -23.35 18.49
CA VAL A 308 -1.78 -23.11 19.36
C VAL A 308 -2.14 -22.14 20.46
N LEU A 309 -2.87 -21.05 20.16
CA LEU A 309 -3.33 -20.09 21.16
C LEU A 309 -4.25 -20.75 22.20
N ASP A 310 -5.19 -21.59 21.78
CA ASP A 310 -6.12 -22.29 22.69
C ASP A 310 -5.39 -23.15 23.70
N SER A 311 -4.35 -23.86 23.25
CA SER A 311 -3.56 -24.75 24.11
C SER A 311 -2.57 -24.02 25.02
N SER A 312 -2.09 -22.82 24.64
CA SER A 312 -0.93 -22.18 25.30
C SER A 312 -1.28 -20.94 26.13
N THR A 313 -2.46 -20.30 25.90
CA THR A 313 -2.68 -18.95 26.46
C THR A 313 -3.66 -18.88 27.64
N GLY A 314 -4.42 -19.91 27.94
CA GLY A 314 -5.39 -19.91 29.05
C GLY A 314 -6.54 -18.90 28.88
N GLY A 315 -6.92 -18.57 27.62
CA GLY A 315 -8.08 -17.72 27.30
C GLY A 315 -7.76 -16.35 26.71
N MET A 316 -8.79 -15.50 26.56
CA MET A 316 -8.72 -14.24 25.84
C MET A 316 -7.65 -13.27 26.32
N SER A 317 -7.39 -13.20 27.62
CA SER A 317 -6.36 -12.31 28.19
C SER A 317 -4.97 -12.72 27.70
N GLY A 318 -4.69 -14.02 27.66
CA GLY A 318 -3.43 -14.57 27.17
C GLY A 318 -3.27 -14.34 25.66
N VAL A 319 -4.33 -14.54 24.85
CA VAL A 319 -4.33 -14.25 23.42
C VAL A 319 -3.95 -12.78 23.17
N LYS A 320 -4.58 -11.84 23.87
CA LYS A 320 -4.29 -10.41 23.75
C LYS A 320 -2.85 -10.07 24.14
N LYS A 321 -2.34 -10.72 25.20
CA LYS A 321 -0.94 -10.54 25.64
C LYS A 321 0.04 -10.99 24.56
N VAL A 322 -0.10 -12.22 24.06
CA VAL A 322 0.73 -12.79 22.98
C VAL A 322 0.71 -11.92 21.74
N LEU A 323 -0.50 -11.45 21.33
CA LEU A 323 -0.62 -10.56 20.18
C LEU A 323 0.10 -9.23 20.38
N ALA A 324 -0.06 -8.59 21.53
CA ALA A 324 0.60 -7.32 21.84
C ALA A 324 2.12 -7.47 21.85
N GLU A 325 2.66 -8.53 22.44
CA GLU A 325 4.08 -8.86 22.42
C GLU A 325 4.59 -9.06 20.98
N SER A 326 3.88 -9.82 20.16
CA SER A 326 4.23 -10.08 18.75
C SER A 326 4.23 -8.80 17.90
N ILE A 327 3.26 -7.92 18.13
CA ILE A 327 3.21 -6.61 17.45
C ILE A 327 4.41 -5.76 17.88
N ASN A 328 4.68 -5.65 19.16
CA ASN A 328 5.79 -4.86 19.70
C ASN A 328 7.15 -5.36 19.20
N GLU A 329 7.37 -6.68 19.17
CA GLU A 329 8.57 -7.29 18.61
C GLU A 329 8.75 -6.92 17.12
N THR A 330 7.66 -6.94 16.36
CA THR A 330 7.68 -6.60 14.93
C THR A 330 7.94 -5.11 14.71
N LEU A 331 7.32 -4.23 15.50
CA LEU A 331 7.42 -2.78 15.32
C LEU A 331 8.73 -2.20 15.86
N ALA A 332 9.34 -2.79 16.88
CA ALA A 332 10.53 -2.22 17.52
C ALA A 332 11.69 -1.92 16.56
N PRO A 333 12.11 -2.83 15.64
CA PRO A 333 13.17 -2.51 14.68
C PRO A 333 12.74 -1.42 13.67
N ILE A 334 11.49 -1.42 13.24
CA ILE A 334 10.93 -0.42 12.32
C ILE A 334 10.97 0.97 12.98
N GLN A 335 10.54 1.07 14.23
CA GLN A 335 10.51 2.32 14.99
C GLN A 335 11.91 2.88 15.25
N ARG A 336 12.88 2.03 15.56
CA ARG A 336 14.28 2.46 15.71
C ARG A 336 14.82 3.07 14.42
N GLU A 337 14.60 2.39 13.29
CA GLU A 337 15.10 2.87 12.01
C GLU A 337 14.35 4.12 11.55
N TYR A 338 13.03 4.18 11.73
CA TYR A 338 12.23 5.37 11.46
C TYR A 338 12.72 6.59 12.26
N THR A 339 12.96 6.41 13.57
CA THR A 339 13.46 7.48 14.44
C THR A 339 14.83 7.96 13.98
N ARG A 340 15.72 7.05 13.57
CA ARG A 340 17.04 7.39 13.02
C ARG A 340 16.90 8.23 11.75
N ILE A 341 16.07 7.80 10.80
CA ILE A 341 15.90 8.51 9.51
C ILE A 341 15.32 9.91 9.73
N ILE A 342 14.32 10.06 10.60
CA ILE A 342 13.71 11.36 10.89
C ILE A 342 14.68 12.30 11.61
N ALA A 343 15.57 11.76 12.45
CA ALA A 343 16.59 12.55 13.15
C ALA A 343 17.72 13.06 12.23
N GLU A 344 17.82 12.53 10.99
CA GLU A 344 18.84 12.89 10.01
C GLU A 344 18.20 13.55 8.76
N PRO A 345 17.77 14.83 8.81
CA PRO A 345 17.07 15.48 7.68
C PRO A 345 17.84 15.43 6.37
N GLY A 346 19.17 15.59 6.41
CA GLY A 346 20.01 15.53 5.21
C GLY A 346 20.03 14.14 4.54
N TYR A 347 19.90 13.08 5.32
CA TYR A 347 19.76 11.72 4.79
C TYR A 347 18.40 11.55 4.09
N LEU A 348 17.33 12.03 4.70
CA LEU A 348 15.99 11.98 4.11
C LEU A 348 15.92 12.81 2.83
N ASP A 349 16.49 14.02 2.80
CA ASP A 349 16.56 14.86 1.61
C ASP A 349 17.33 14.17 0.47
N ALA A 350 18.42 13.48 0.78
CA ALA A 350 19.18 12.71 -0.20
C ALA A 350 18.39 11.51 -0.75
N LEU A 351 17.60 10.83 0.09
CA LEU A 351 16.70 9.75 -0.34
C LEU A 351 15.62 10.26 -1.31
N GLU A 352 14.97 11.37 -0.95
CA GLU A 352 13.94 12.00 -1.78
C GLU A 352 14.51 12.45 -3.12
N ALA A 353 15.70 13.07 -3.14
CA ALA A 353 16.39 13.48 -4.35
C ALA A 353 16.75 12.29 -5.24
N LEU A 354 17.33 11.22 -4.67
CA LEU A 354 17.69 10.00 -5.41
C LEU A 354 16.46 9.38 -6.08
N GLY A 355 15.36 9.25 -5.34
CA GLY A 355 14.12 8.69 -5.85
C GLY A 355 13.51 9.54 -6.97
N ARG A 356 13.42 10.87 -6.76
CA ARG A 356 12.95 11.81 -7.76
C ARG A 356 13.77 11.72 -9.05
N ASP A 357 15.10 11.73 -8.97
CA ASP A 357 15.98 11.78 -10.14
C ASP A 357 15.89 10.47 -10.95
N LYS A 358 15.84 9.32 -10.28
CA LYS A 358 15.60 8.02 -10.93
C LYS A 358 14.23 7.99 -11.63
N ALA A 359 13.16 8.39 -10.92
CA ALA A 359 11.81 8.40 -11.46
C ALA A 359 11.67 9.38 -12.64
N SER A 360 12.20 10.61 -12.51
CA SER A 360 12.12 11.63 -13.54
C SER A 360 12.85 11.23 -14.82
N THR A 361 13.96 10.50 -14.74
CA THR A 361 14.69 10.01 -15.92
C THR A 361 13.79 9.12 -16.77
N LYS A 362 13.13 8.15 -16.18
CA LYS A 362 12.20 7.23 -16.86
C LYS A 362 10.94 7.95 -17.35
N ALA A 363 10.41 8.84 -16.52
CA ALA A 363 9.22 9.62 -16.82
C ALA A 363 9.41 10.51 -18.06
N ARG A 364 10.52 11.23 -18.13
CA ARG A 364 10.87 12.09 -19.28
C ARG A 364 11.06 11.31 -20.56
N ASP A 365 11.73 10.16 -20.51
CA ASP A 365 11.86 9.29 -21.67
C ASP A 365 10.48 8.89 -22.21
N THR A 366 9.57 8.42 -21.36
CA THR A 366 8.23 8.03 -21.78
C THR A 366 7.44 9.21 -22.30
N LEU A 367 7.47 10.36 -21.61
CA LEU A 367 6.72 11.56 -22.02
C LEU A 367 7.23 12.14 -23.33
N THR A 368 8.52 12.10 -23.60
CA THR A 368 9.11 12.49 -24.89
C THR A 368 8.54 11.66 -26.04
N HIS A 369 8.42 10.34 -25.87
CA HIS A 369 7.79 9.48 -26.87
C HIS A 369 6.31 9.82 -27.07
N VAL A 370 5.57 10.03 -25.96
CA VAL A 370 4.15 10.43 -26.03
C VAL A 370 3.97 11.74 -26.78
N ARG A 371 4.76 12.76 -26.47
CA ARG A 371 4.70 14.07 -27.14
C ARG A 371 4.96 13.98 -28.64
N ARG A 372 5.98 13.20 -29.05
CA ARG A 372 6.25 12.96 -30.48
C ARG A 372 5.09 12.28 -31.18
N MET A 373 4.52 11.23 -30.58
CA MET A 373 3.39 10.48 -31.14
C MET A 373 2.11 11.31 -31.24
N LEU A 374 1.94 12.32 -30.37
CA LEU A 374 0.82 13.26 -30.41
C LEU A 374 1.09 14.50 -31.26
N GLY A 375 2.27 14.65 -31.88
CA GLY A 375 2.67 15.82 -32.66
C GLY A 375 2.96 17.08 -31.82
N LEU A 376 3.25 16.93 -30.53
CA LEU A 376 3.58 18.03 -29.61
C LEU A 376 5.10 18.29 -29.53
N GLN A 377 5.91 17.45 -30.13
CA GLN A 377 7.34 17.57 -30.16
C GLN A 377 7.91 16.98 -31.47
N VAL A 378 8.94 17.63 -32.04
CA VAL A 378 9.66 17.14 -33.22
C VAL A 378 10.65 16.03 -32.82
#